data_4b8f250dfaa3639dbc5f8326bdad1afd
#
_entry.id   4b8f250dfaa3639dbc5f8326bdad1afd
#
_cell.length_a   1.000
_cell.length_b   1.000
_cell.length_c   1.000
_cell.angle_alpha   90.00
_cell.angle_beta   90.00
_cell.angle_gamma   90.00
#
_symmetry.space_group_name_H-M   'P 1'
#
loop_
_entity.id
_entity.type
_entity.pdbx_description
1 polymer ?
#
loop_
_entity_poly.entity_id
_entity_poly.type
_entity_poly.pdbx_seq_one_letter_code
_entity_poly.pdbx_strand_id
1 'polypeptide(L)'
;MKKIILTFIIIITLFIFNKAIITQIIIFTSSKLIDRNISIKNIDIDYSKKIIILNFVEVENINKLYYKNIFEADKIKIQYNFKSLFTDLIIIDDLIFFNAKFFLEIEVNDDVISNDNIEEVKKLKDDYKPKKYPIKKKDTNFLILAVKINNTQGVIKSSNKKNEIKIDLSNMSFKKIGNKEDFQHY
;
A
#
# COMPACT_ATOMS: atom_id res chain seq x y z
N MET A 1 -9.31 -34.22 -25.08
CA MET A 1 -8.38 -33.68 -24.08
C MET A 1 -7.64 -32.40 -24.56
N LYS A 2 -6.89 -32.40 -25.71
CA LYS A 2 -6.11 -31.22 -26.16
C LYS A 2 -6.95 -29.93 -26.30
N LYS A 3 -8.19 -30.01 -26.85
CA LYS A 3 -9.06 -28.84 -26.98
C LYS A 3 -9.50 -28.25 -25.62
N ILE A 4 -9.78 -29.09 -24.65
CA ILE A 4 -10.17 -28.66 -23.28
C ILE A 4 -9.00 -27.94 -22.60
N ILE A 5 -7.79 -28.49 -22.73
CA ILE A 5 -6.57 -27.87 -22.18
C ILE A 5 -6.31 -26.51 -22.85
N LEU A 6 -6.44 -26.43 -24.17
CA LEU A 6 -6.26 -25.17 -24.90
C LEU A 6 -7.29 -24.11 -24.47
N THR A 7 -8.57 -24.50 -24.35
CA THR A 7 -9.63 -23.59 -23.87
C THR A 7 -9.34 -23.10 -22.45
N PHE A 8 -8.87 -23.98 -21.58
CA PHE A 8 -8.52 -23.63 -20.20
C PHE A 8 -7.33 -22.64 -20.15
N ILE A 9 -6.31 -22.85 -20.99
CA ILE A 9 -5.17 -21.94 -21.10
C ILE A 9 -5.64 -20.56 -21.60
N ILE A 10 -6.52 -20.50 -22.60
CA ILE A 10 -7.07 -19.23 -23.13
C ILE A 10 -7.85 -18.50 -22.02
N ILE A 11 -8.69 -19.19 -21.29
CA ILE A 11 -9.48 -18.60 -20.19
C ILE A 11 -8.55 -18.06 -19.10
N ILE A 12 -7.54 -18.80 -18.69
CA ILE A 12 -6.54 -18.35 -17.71
C ILE A 12 -5.80 -17.11 -18.23
N THR A 13 -5.38 -17.12 -19.48
CA THR A 13 -4.68 -15.98 -20.10
C THR A 13 -5.57 -14.74 -20.12
N LEU A 14 -6.82 -14.86 -20.54
CA LEU A 14 -7.80 -13.75 -20.53
C LEU A 14 -8.04 -13.23 -19.10
N PHE A 15 -8.10 -14.11 -18.12
CA PHE A 15 -8.28 -13.75 -16.73
C PHE A 15 -7.07 -12.98 -16.19
N ILE A 16 -5.84 -13.49 -16.43
CA ILE A 16 -4.60 -12.84 -15.98
C ILE A 16 -4.39 -11.46 -16.61
N PHE A 17 -4.76 -11.29 -17.86
CA PHE A 17 -4.60 -10.01 -18.58
C PHE A 17 -5.79 -9.05 -18.42
N ASN A 18 -6.82 -9.42 -17.67
CA ASN A 18 -7.96 -8.54 -17.43
C ASN A 18 -7.63 -7.53 -16.32
N LYS A 19 -7.35 -6.27 -16.73
CA LYS A 19 -7.00 -5.18 -15.82
C LYS A 19 -8.03 -4.96 -14.70
N ALA A 20 -9.32 -5.09 -14.99
CA ALA A 20 -10.37 -4.87 -14.01
C ALA A 20 -10.31 -5.93 -12.89
N ILE A 21 -10.08 -7.20 -13.23
CA ILE A 21 -9.95 -8.27 -12.26
C ILE A 21 -8.71 -8.06 -11.38
N ILE A 22 -7.57 -7.74 -12.02
CA ILE A 22 -6.32 -7.45 -11.27
C ILE A 22 -6.54 -6.28 -10.31
N THR A 23 -7.21 -5.21 -10.77
CA THR A 23 -7.53 -4.05 -9.93
C THR A 23 -8.34 -4.46 -8.70
N GLN A 24 -9.39 -5.25 -8.87
CA GLN A 24 -10.22 -5.71 -7.75
C GLN A 24 -9.45 -6.61 -6.77
N ILE A 25 -8.58 -7.48 -7.28
CA ILE A 25 -7.72 -8.33 -6.44
C ILE A 25 -6.78 -7.46 -5.61
N ILE A 26 -6.13 -6.46 -6.22
CA ILE A 26 -5.21 -5.56 -5.51
C ILE A 26 -5.96 -4.78 -4.44
N ILE A 27 -7.10 -4.15 -4.79
CA ILE A 27 -7.93 -3.39 -3.84
C ILE A 27 -8.33 -4.29 -2.66
N PHE A 28 -8.91 -5.46 -2.95
CA PHE A 28 -9.39 -6.37 -1.91
C PHE A 28 -8.26 -6.85 -0.99
N THR A 29 -7.13 -7.26 -1.57
CA THR A 29 -5.99 -7.76 -0.80
C THR A 29 -5.37 -6.66 0.05
N SER A 30 -5.17 -5.47 -0.52
CA SER A 30 -4.60 -4.32 0.19
C SER A 30 -5.53 -3.82 1.29
N SER A 31 -6.84 -3.73 1.03
CA SER A 31 -7.83 -3.33 2.04
C SER A 31 -7.86 -4.29 3.23
N LYS A 32 -7.77 -5.61 2.97
CA LYS A 32 -7.66 -6.60 4.04
C LYS A 32 -6.36 -6.51 4.84
N LEU A 33 -5.26 -6.17 4.16
CA LEU A 33 -3.94 -6.14 4.79
C LEU A 33 -3.82 -4.98 5.79
N ILE A 34 -4.40 -3.83 5.46
CA ILE A 34 -4.33 -2.62 6.30
C ILE A 34 -5.61 -2.36 7.10
N ASP A 35 -6.62 -3.24 6.95
CA ASP A 35 -7.94 -3.12 7.58
C ASP A 35 -8.62 -1.77 7.32
N ARG A 36 -8.50 -1.28 6.07
CA ARG A 36 -9.09 -0.02 5.61
C ARG A 36 -9.58 -0.13 4.19
N ASN A 37 -10.60 0.67 3.86
CA ASN A 37 -11.04 0.75 2.48
C ASN A 37 -9.99 1.48 1.64
N ILE A 38 -9.60 0.83 0.54
CA ILE A 38 -8.72 1.40 -0.48
C ILE A 38 -9.52 1.59 -1.75
N SER A 39 -9.36 2.75 -2.36
CA SER A 39 -9.87 3.09 -3.68
C SER A 39 -8.71 3.29 -4.65
N ILE A 40 -8.78 2.70 -5.83
CA ILE A 40 -7.84 2.88 -6.93
C ILE A 40 -8.66 3.07 -8.19
N LYS A 41 -8.53 4.22 -8.85
CA LYS A 41 -9.33 4.54 -10.03
C LYS A 41 -8.92 3.73 -11.25
N ASN A 42 -7.62 3.53 -11.46
CA ASN A 42 -7.10 2.79 -12.60
C ASN A 42 -5.74 2.18 -12.27
N ILE A 43 -5.47 1.01 -12.87
CA ILE A 43 -4.17 0.33 -12.82
C ILE A 43 -3.66 0.15 -14.24
N ASP A 44 -2.41 0.54 -14.47
CA ASP A 44 -1.67 0.27 -15.68
C ASP A 44 -0.51 -0.67 -15.41
N ILE A 45 -0.38 -1.71 -16.22
CA ILE A 45 0.67 -2.72 -16.07
C ILE A 45 1.48 -2.79 -17.36
N ASP A 46 2.77 -2.51 -17.24
CA ASP A 46 3.75 -2.71 -18.32
C ASP A 46 4.62 -3.92 -17.97
N TYR A 47 4.26 -5.06 -18.53
CA TYR A 47 4.97 -6.32 -18.28
C TYR A 47 6.40 -6.31 -18.83
N SER A 48 6.66 -5.57 -19.91
CA SER A 48 7.97 -5.49 -20.54
C SER A 48 8.96 -4.71 -19.66
N LYS A 49 8.48 -3.62 -19.06
CA LYS A 49 9.26 -2.79 -18.14
C LYS A 49 9.17 -3.23 -16.69
N LYS A 50 8.29 -4.20 -16.38
CA LYS A 50 8.02 -4.69 -15.00
C LYS A 50 7.55 -3.56 -14.09
N ILE A 51 6.61 -2.76 -14.59
CA ILE A 51 6.08 -1.60 -13.88
C ILE A 51 4.57 -1.77 -13.69
N ILE A 52 4.11 -1.46 -12.49
CA ILE A 52 2.70 -1.27 -12.16
C ILE A 52 2.52 0.20 -11.78
N ILE A 53 1.51 0.84 -12.35
CA ILE A 53 1.11 2.20 -12.03
C ILE A 53 -0.30 2.16 -11.45
N LEU A 54 -0.45 2.64 -10.23
CA LEU A 54 -1.74 2.85 -9.58
C LEU A 54 -2.07 4.33 -9.69
N ASN A 55 -3.22 4.67 -10.26
CA ASN A 55 -3.65 6.05 -10.44
C ASN A 55 -4.81 6.37 -9.49
N PHE A 56 -4.75 7.52 -8.85
CA PHE A 56 -5.73 8.04 -7.88
C PHE A 56 -6.02 7.03 -6.78
N VAL A 57 -5.02 6.85 -5.93
CA VAL A 57 -5.09 5.96 -4.77
C VAL A 57 -5.57 6.74 -3.57
N GLU A 58 -6.61 6.25 -2.90
CA GLU A 58 -7.13 6.80 -1.66
C GLU A 58 -7.23 5.69 -0.61
N VAL A 59 -6.89 6.02 0.63
CA VAL A 59 -7.05 5.15 1.80
C VAL A 59 -7.96 5.83 2.79
N GLU A 60 -9.10 5.20 3.09
CA GLU A 60 -10.12 5.78 3.94
C GLU A 60 -9.66 5.95 5.38
N ASN A 61 -10.07 7.05 6.01
CA ASN A 61 -9.91 7.29 7.44
C ASN A 61 -11.08 6.68 8.22
N ILE A 62 -10.80 5.85 9.22
CA ILE A 62 -11.83 5.24 10.06
C ILE A 62 -12.50 6.30 10.93
N ASN A 63 -11.73 7.16 11.58
CA ASN A 63 -12.23 8.12 12.55
C ASN A 63 -12.97 9.29 11.91
N LYS A 64 -12.63 9.69 10.69
CA LYS A 64 -13.30 10.73 9.91
C LYS A 64 -13.58 12.04 10.70
N LEU A 65 -12.65 12.45 11.55
CA LEU A 65 -12.83 13.69 12.33
C LEU A 65 -12.85 14.92 11.43
N TYR A 66 -11.88 15.01 10.52
CA TYR A 66 -11.70 16.14 9.62
C TYR A 66 -11.50 15.71 8.17
N TYR A 67 -10.85 14.58 7.93
CA TYR A 67 -10.52 14.09 6.60
C TYR A 67 -11.20 12.76 6.32
N LYS A 68 -11.71 12.63 5.11
CA LYS A 68 -12.28 11.37 4.62
C LYS A 68 -11.20 10.29 4.48
N ASN A 69 -10.01 10.69 4.07
CA ASN A 69 -8.90 9.78 3.78
C ASN A 69 -7.71 10.10 4.70
N ILE A 70 -6.92 9.09 5.04
CA ILE A 70 -5.62 9.24 5.73
C ILE A 70 -4.47 9.38 4.72
N PHE A 71 -4.71 8.94 3.50
CA PHE A 71 -3.72 8.97 2.43
C PHE A 71 -4.40 9.15 1.09
N GLU A 72 -3.80 9.99 0.24
CA GLU A 72 -4.18 10.19 -1.15
C GLU A 72 -2.91 10.28 -1.99
N ALA A 73 -2.94 9.76 -3.22
CA ALA A 73 -1.86 9.93 -4.19
C ALA A 73 -2.43 9.96 -5.61
N ASP A 74 -1.95 10.90 -6.42
CA ASP A 74 -2.32 10.93 -7.84
C ASP A 74 -1.79 9.70 -8.57
N LYS A 75 -0.57 9.27 -8.21
CA LYS A 75 0.08 8.13 -8.84
C LYS A 75 1.06 7.45 -7.89
N ILE A 76 1.04 6.12 -7.89
CA ILE A 76 2.07 5.27 -7.28
C ILE A 76 2.66 4.40 -8.39
N LYS A 77 3.98 4.50 -8.60
CA LYS A 77 4.70 3.64 -9.53
C LYS A 77 5.47 2.59 -8.76
N ILE A 78 5.28 1.34 -9.12
CA ILE A 78 5.93 0.18 -8.52
C ILE A 78 6.75 -0.50 -9.62
N GLN A 79 8.05 -0.56 -9.46
CA GLN A 79 8.94 -1.37 -10.30
C GLN A 79 9.33 -2.62 -9.54
N TYR A 80 9.00 -3.79 -10.07
CA TYR A 80 9.14 -5.05 -9.36
C TYR A 80 10.14 -5.98 -10.05
N ASN A 81 10.81 -6.81 -9.26
CA ASN A 81 11.67 -7.87 -9.78
C ASN A 81 10.80 -9.09 -10.11
N PHE A 82 10.62 -9.36 -11.42
CA PHE A 82 9.76 -10.46 -11.87
C PHE A 82 10.18 -11.83 -11.33
N LYS A 83 11.49 -12.09 -11.25
CA LYS A 83 11.99 -13.38 -10.76
C LYS A 83 11.67 -13.60 -9.29
N SER A 84 11.65 -12.53 -8.49
CA SER A 84 11.36 -12.61 -7.05
C SER A 84 9.92 -13.00 -6.74
N LEU A 85 8.98 -12.79 -7.68
CA LEU A 85 7.57 -13.19 -7.49
C LEU A 85 7.39 -14.71 -7.33
N PHE A 86 8.39 -15.51 -7.72
CA PHE A 86 8.38 -16.97 -7.62
C PHE A 86 9.28 -17.49 -6.49
N THR A 87 9.74 -16.61 -5.61
CA THR A 87 10.59 -16.93 -4.46
C THR A 87 9.90 -16.58 -3.13
N ASP A 88 10.55 -16.92 -2.03
CA ASP A 88 10.06 -16.57 -0.68
C ASP A 88 10.33 -15.11 -0.30
N LEU A 89 11.07 -14.35 -1.15
CA LEU A 89 11.38 -12.95 -0.98
C LEU A 89 10.90 -12.16 -2.19
N ILE A 90 9.87 -11.36 -2.02
CA ILE A 90 9.39 -10.42 -3.05
C ILE A 90 10.27 -9.18 -3.03
N ILE A 91 10.87 -8.85 -4.17
CA ILE A 91 11.73 -7.66 -4.32
C ILE A 91 11.00 -6.61 -5.16
N ILE A 92 10.88 -5.41 -4.62
CA ILE A 92 10.43 -4.20 -5.30
C ILE A 92 11.65 -3.33 -5.51
N ASP A 93 12.01 -3.09 -6.78
CA ASP A 93 13.20 -2.30 -7.12
C ASP A 93 12.99 -0.81 -6.78
N ASP A 94 11.86 -0.23 -7.22
CA ASP A 94 11.47 1.15 -6.92
C ASP A 94 9.99 1.24 -6.55
N LEU A 95 9.69 1.97 -5.50
CA LEU A 95 8.35 2.42 -5.10
C LEU A 95 8.34 3.96 -5.10
N ILE A 96 7.60 4.56 -6.02
CA ILE A 96 7.61 6.01 -6.22
C ILE A 96 6.21 6.57 -6.04
N PHE A 97 6.07 7.52 -5.11
CA PHE A 97 4.84 8.28 -4.86
C PHE A 97 4.92 9.62 -5.58
N PHE A 98 3.81 10.02 -6.21
CA PHE A 98 3.68 11.31 -6.88
C PHE A 98 2.44 12.05 -6.37
N ASN A 99 2.62 13.32 -5.99
CA ASN A 99 1.56 14.19 -5.48
C ASN A 99 0.77 13.53 -4.34
N ALA A 100 1.49 12.89 -3.43
CA ALA A 100 0.83 12.22 -2.31
C ALA A 100 0.54 13.19 -1.16
N LYS A 101 -0.49 12.87 -0.37
CA LYS A 101 -0.85 13.58 0.86
C LYS A 101 -1.10 12.56 1.96
N PHE A 102 -0.48 12.79 3.08
CA PHE A 102 -0.71 12.04 4.32
C PHE A 102 -1.46 12.95 5.30
N PHE A 103 -2.61 12.51 5.78
CA PHE A 103 -3.44 13.27 6.71
C PHE A 103 -3.34 12.67 8.11
N LEU A 104 -2.82 13.45 9.05
CA LEU A 104 -2.76 13.12 10.46
C LEU A 104 -3.80 13.96 11.23
N GLU A 105 -4.69 13.29 11.92
CA GLU A 105 -5.66 13.90 12.80
C GLU A 105 -5.25 13.66 14.25
N ILE A 106 -5.23 14.70 15.06
CA ILE A 106 -4.87 14.64 16.47
C ILE A 106 -6.00 15.21 17.29
N GLU A 107 -6.60 14.40 18.16
CA GLU A 107 -7.56 14.85 19.15
C GLU A 107 -6.82 15.21 20.43
N VAL A 108 -7.01 16.45 20.88
CA VAL A 108 -6.39 16.97 22.08
C VAL A 108 -7.46 17.33 23.09
N ASN A 109 -7.51 16.65 24.23
CA ASN A 109 -8.37 16.93 25.35
C ASN A 109 -7.51 17.39 26.53
N ASP A 110 -7.81 18.56 27.10
CA ASP A 110 -7.09 19.14 28.24
C ASP A 110 -5.56 19.18 28.05
N ASP A 111 -5.11 19.61 26.85
CA ASP A 111 -3.69 19.65 26.43
C ASP A 111 -2.96 18.28 26.37
N VAL A 112 -3.68 17.20 26.52
CA VAL A 112 -3.17 15.84 26.34
C VAL A 112 -3.64 15.25 25.00
N ILE A 113 -2.75 14.64 24.25
CA ILE A 113 -3.14 13.88 23.04
C ILE A 113 -3.94 12.66 23.51
N SER A 114 -5.24 12.66 23.23
CA SER A 114 -6.14 11.58 23.65
C SER A 114 -6.30 10.51 22.58
N ASN A 115 -6.19 10.90 21.32
CA ASN A 115 -6.33 9.98 20.19
C ASN A 115 -5.67 10.53 18.93
N ASP A 116 -5.05 9.67 18.15
CA ASP A 116 -4.63 9.99 16.79
C ASP A 116 -4.89 8.80 15.85
N ASN A 117 -5.06 9.09 14.57
CA ASN A 117 -5.38 8.09 13.56
C ASN A 117 -4.22 7.14 13.23
N ILE A 118 -3.00 7.44 13.68
CA ILE A 118 -1.82 6.58 13.54
C ILE A 118 -1.76 5.55 14.67
N GLU A 119 -2.05 5.97 15.90
CA GLU A 119 -2.02 5.07 17.06
C GLU A 119 -3.08 3.97 16.94
N GLU A 120 -4.25 4.30 16.39
CA GLU A 120 -5.29 3.32 16.11
C GLU A 120 -4.86 2.29 15.07
N VAL A 121 -4.14 2.69 14.03
CA VAL A 121 -3.54 1.76 13.07
C VAL A 121 -2.55 0.81 13.75
N LYS A 122 -1.76 1.30 14.70
CA LYS A 122 -0.83 0.48 15.48
C LYS A 122 -1.57 -0.51 16.37
N LYS A 123 -2.60 -0.07 17.11
CA LYS A 123 -3.43 -0.94 17.97
C LYS A 123 -4.08 -2.06 17.17
N LEU A 124 -4.68 -1.76 16.01
CA LEU A 124 -5.26 -2.78 15.13
C LEU A 124 -4.23 -3.83 14.70
N LYS A 125 -2.97 -3.44 14.50
CA LYS A 125 -1.90 -4.37 14.16
C LYS A 125 -1.49 -5.24 15.36
N ASP A 126 -1.46 -4.68 16.56
CA ASP A 126 -1.07 -5.39 17.78
C ASP A 126 -2.18 -6.32 18.29
N ASP A 127 -3.45 -5.93 18.13
CA ASP A 127 -4.62 -6.75 18.46
C ASP A 127 -4.93 -7.83 17.42
N TYR A 128 -4.34 -7.75 16.23
CA TYR A 128 -4.47 -8.77 15.19
C TYR A 128 -3.71 -10.03 15.59
N LYS A 129 -4.32 -10.84 16.48
CA LYS A 129 -3.94 -12.24 16.67
C LYS A 129 -4.46 -13.01 15.46
N PRO A 130 -3.60 -13.47 14.54
CA PRO A 130 -4.06 -14.25 13.40
C PRO A 130 -4.84 -15.44 13.94
N LYS A 131 -6.13 -15.57 13.57
CA LYS A 131 -6.89 -16.78 13.84
C LYS A 131 -6.04 -17.92 13.30
N LYS A 132 -5.64 -18.84 14.18
CA LYS A 132 -4.90 -20.05 13.83
C LYS A 132 -5.74 -20.91 12.87
N TYR A 133 -5.72 -20.58 11.61
CA TYR A 133 -6.05 -21.53 10.57
C TYR A 133 -4.78 -22.36 10.32
N PRO A 134 -4.87 -23.69 10.23
CA PRO A 134 -3.71 -24.58 10.08
C PRO A 134 -3.13 -24.60 8.65
N ILE A 135 -3.31 -23.54 7.89
CA ILE A 135 -2.53 -23.32 6.65
C ILE A 135 -1.21 -22.74 7.13
N LYS A 136 -0.14 -23.53 7.02
CA LYS A 136 1.23 -23.00 7.10
C LYS A 136 1.33 -21.86 6.09
N LYS A 137 1.03 -20.64 6.51
CA LYS A 137 1.33 -19.43 5.75
C LYS A 137 2.84 -19.40 5.69
N LYS A 138 3.39 -19.71 4.53
CA LYS A 138 4.78 -19.44 4.23
C LYS A 138 4.89 -17.93 4.36
N ASP A 139 5.58 -17.45 5.38
CA ASP A 139 5.74 -16.00 5.59
C ASP A 139 6.48 -15.45 4.37
N THR A 140 5.73 -14.75 3.53
CA THR A 140 6.32 -14.09 2.37
C THR A 140 7.07 -12.88 2.86
N ASN A 141 8.38 -12.91 2.73
CA ASN A 141 9.23 -11.77 3.02
C ASN A 141 9.18 -10.77 1.86
N PHE A 142 9.40 -9.50 2.15
CA PHE A 142 9.52 -8.48 1.12
C PHE A 142 10.72 -7.57 1.37
N LEU A 143 11.26 -7.01 0.30
CA LEU A 143 12.34 -6.03 0.30
C LEU A 143 12.04 -4.95 -0.75
N ILE A 144 11.96 -3.70 -0.34
CA ILE A 144 11.87 -2.54 -1.21
C ILE A 144 13.26 -1.90 -1.25
N LEU A 145 13.91 -1.92 -2.41
CA LEU A 145 15.26 -1.39 -2.56
C LEU A 145 15.31 0.13 -2.47
N ALA A 146 14.34 0.81 -3.07
CA ALA A 146 14.22 2.25 -2.99
C ALA A 146 12.78 2.71 -2.90
N VAL A 147 12.50 3.65 -1.99
CA VAL A 147 11.25 4.42 -1.91
C VAL A 147 11.60 5.88 -2.22
N LYS A 148 10.87 6.48 -3.17
CA LYS A 148 11.02 7.87 -3.56
C LYS A 148 9.70 8.60 -3.38
N ILE A 149 9.75 9.79 -2.82
CA ILE A 149 8.58 10.60 -2.52
C ILE A 149 8.73 11.92 -3.28
N ASN A 150 7.89 12.13 -4.28
CA ASN A 150 7.94 13.29 -5.15
C ASN A 150 6.69 14.15 -4.94
N ASN A 151 6.90 15.46 -4.69
CA ASN A 151 5.83 16.44 -4.51
C ASN A 151 4.74 15.96 -3.51
N THR A 152 5.17 15.63 -2.31
CA THR A 152 4.32 15.01 -1.29
C THR A 152 4.21 15.89 -0.06
N GLN A 153 3.04 15.92 0.56
CA GLN A 153 2.74 16.73 1.73
C GLN A 153 2.21 15.89 2.88
N GLY A 154 2.68 16.18 4.09
CA GLY A 154 2.01 15.82 5.33
C GLY A 154 1.07 16.94 5.75
N VAL A 155 -0.16 16.63 6.11
CA VAL A 155 -1.15 17.58 6.60
C VAL A 155 -1.59 17.15 7.99
N ILE A 156 -1.37 18.02 8.98
CA ILE A 156 -1.71 17.74 10.39
C ILE A 156 -2.86 18.66 10.80
N LYS A 157 -3.91 18.07 11.34
CA LYS A 157 -5.07 18.79 11.91
C LYS A 157 -5.26 18.38 13.36
N SER A 158 -5.36 19.37 14.25
CA SER A 158 -5.63 19.15 15.67
C SER A 158 -7.00 19.73 16.06
N SER A 159 -7.68 19.08 17.01
CA SER A 159 -8.99 19.51 17.50
C SER A 159 -8.98 20.89 18.16
N ASN A 160 -7.86 21.27 18.78
CA ASN A 160 -7.73 22.57 19.46
C ASN A 160 -7.21 23.70 18.56
N LYS A 161 -6.87 23.42 17.27
CA LYS A 161 -6.35 24.41 16.32
C LYS A 161 -7.24 24.53 15.09
N LYS A 162 -7.58 25.77 14.73
CA LYS A 162 -8.36 26.05 13.49
C LYS A 162 -7.54 25.79 12.22
N ASN A 163 -6.21 25.97 12.28
CA ASN A 163 -5.33 25.91 11.13
C ASN A 163 -4.69 24.53 10.99
N GLU A 164 -4.51 24.11 9.75
CA GLU A 164 -3.73 22.94 9.37
C GLU A 164 -2.24 23.26 9.38
N ILE A 165 -1.42 22.31 9.80
CA ILE A 165 0.03 22.35 9.63
C ILE A 165 0.37 21.52 8.40
N LYS A 166 1.04 22.14 7.43
CA LYS A 166 1.52 21.45 6.22
C LYS A 166 3.02 21.25 6.30
N ILE A 167 3.46 20.04 6.04
CA ILE A 167 4.88 19.66 6.04
C ILE A 167 5.23 19.20 4.62
N ASP A 168 6.23 19.79 4.02
CA ASP A 168 6.75 19.34 2.74
C ASP A 168 7.62 18.08 2.96
N LEU A 169 7.20 16.97 2.36
CA LEU A 169 7.90 15.70 2.36
C LEU A 169 8.53 15.40 0.99
N SER A 170 8.55 16.38 0.09
CA SER A 170 9.04 16.19 -1.27
C SER A 170 10.54 15.84 -1.28
N ASN A 171 10.92 15.06 -2.29
CA ASN A 171 12.30 14.65 -2.52
C ASN A 171 12.94 13.79 -1.42
N MET A 172 12.13 13.20 -0.55
CA MET A 172 12.62 12.18 0.40
C MET A 172 12.85 10.85 -0.31
N SER A 173 13.89 10.16 0.10
CA SER A 173 14.16 8.81 -0.38
C SER A 173 14.62 7.90 0.76
N PHE A 174 14.17 6.65 0.73
CA PHE A 174 14.54 5.62 1.67
C PHE A 174 15.07 4.42 0.91
N LYS A 175 15.99 3.66 1.51
CA LYS A 175 16.59 2.49 0.88
C LYS A 175 16.49 1.27 1.79
N LYS A 176 16.32 0.09 1.19
CA LYS A 176 16.32 -1.21 1.85
C LYS A 176 15.30 -1.30 2.98
N ILE A 177 14.02 -1.14 2.64
CA ILE A 177 12.89 -1.32 3.57
C ILE A 177 12.35 -2.74 3.39
N GLY A 178 12.26 -3.51 4.47
CA GLY A 178 11.73 -4.87 4.41
C GLY A 178 11.39 -5.43 5.79
N ASN A 179 10.84 -6.64 5.81
CA ASN A 179 10.40 -7.34 7.01
C ASN A 179 11.36 -8.45 7.49
N LYS A 180 12.54 -8.57 6.88
CA LYS A 180 13.56 -9.54 7.27
C LYS A 180 14.78 -8.82 7.83
N GLU A 181 15.27 -9.27 8.99
CA GLU A 181 16.38 -8.63 9.69
C GLU A 181 17.74 -8.79 8.99
N ASP A 182 17.90 -9.79 8.10
CA ASP A 182 19.18 -10.15 7.46
C ASP A 182 19.34 -9.65 6.02
N PHE A 183 19.17 -8.36 5.76
CA PHE A 183 19.44 -7.77 4.42
C PHE A 183 20.90 -7.34 4.21
N GLN A 184 21.85 -7.83 4.99
CA GLN A 184 23.25 -7.41 4.89
C GLN A 184 23.95 -7.88 3.60
N HIS A 185 23.33 -8.76 2.79
CA HIS A 185 23.97 -9.40 1.63
C HIS A 185 23.26 -9.15 0.27
N TYR A 186 22.39 -8.11 0.17
CA TYR A 186 21.74 -7.76 -1.09
C TYR A 186 22.02 -6.33 -1.51
#